data_41fc611944a18c853a11e741ca57961a
#
_entry.id   41fc611944a18c853a11e741ca57961a
#
_cell.length_a   1.000
_cell.length_b   1.000
_cell.length_c   1.000
_cell.angle_alpha   90.00
_cell.angle_beta   90.00
_cell.angle_gamma   90.00
#
_symmetry.space_group_name_H-M   'P 1'
#
loop_
_entity.id
_entity.type
_entity.pdbx_description
1 polymer ?
#
loop_
_entity_poly.entity_id
_entity_poly.type
_entity_poly.pdbx_seq_one_letter_code
_entity_poly.pdbx_strand_id
1 'polypeptide(L)'
;ECEELYALGIGGVNLFGYSIEKDELASKSYEPNGLVQRAVRAIKETVPDLCVQTDVALDPYTTHGHDGLVVNGEIVNDESVEVLCKMALSHAEAGADWVAPSDMMDGRVGAIRNALDVQGFSHVGILAYSAKYASCFYGPFRGALQSAPKSGDKKTYQMDPANSREALR
;
A
#
# COMPACT_ATOMS: atom_id res chain seq x y z
N GLU A 1 -8.58 9.61 -18.36
CA GLU A 1 -9.18 8.34 -17.81
C GLU A 1 -10.05 8.61 -16.58
N CYS A 2 -9.56 9.25 -15.50
CA CYS A 2 -10.37 9.48 -14.29
C CYS A 2 -11.60 10.35 -14.57
N GLU A 3 -11.52 11.36 -15.44
CA GLU A 3 -12.68 12.17 -15.89
C GLU A 3 -13.72 11.30 -16.61
N GLU A 4 -13.28 10.41 -17.48
CA GLU A 4 -14.14 9.48 -18.21
C GLU A 4 -14.83 8.49 -17.26
N LEU A 5 -14.07 7.92 -16.32
CA LEU A 5 -14.62 7.02 -15.30
C LEU A 5 -15.66 7.72 -14.43
N TYR A 6 -15.38 8.94 -13.99
CA TYR A 6 -16.31 9.75 -13.20
C TYR A 6 -17.58 10.10 -13.98
N ALA A 7 -17.44 10.46 -15.25
CA ALA A 7 -18.59 10.72 -16.14
C ALA A 7 -19.47 9.47 -16.36
N LEU A 8 -18.90 8.26 -16.25
CA LEU A 8 -19.61 6.98 -16.29
C LEU A 8 -20.25 6.59 -14.94
N GLY A 9 -20.12 7.42 -13.91
CA GLY A 9 -20.70 7.16 -12.58
C GLY A 9 -19.80 6.35 -11.64
N ILE A 10 -18.51 6.14 -11.96
CA ILE A 10 -17.55 5.53 -11.06
C ILE A 10 -17.18 6.53 -9.97
N GLY A 11 -17.53 6.22 -8.71
CA GLY A 11 -17.35 7.11 -7.56
C GLY A 11 -15.96 7.12 -6.96
N GLY A 12 -15.08 6.18 -7.30
CA GLY A 12 -13.73 6.09 -6.75
C GLY A 12 -12.80 5.19 -7.53
N VAL A 13 -11.51 5.39 -7.33
CA VAL A 13 -10.42 4.60 -7.93
C VAL A 13 -9.41 4.17 -6.87
N ASN A 14 -8.78 3.01 -7.07
CA ASN A 14 -7.67 2.56 -6.25
C ASN A 14 -6.37 2.57 -7.06
N LEU A 15 -5.36 3.27 -6.57
CA LEU A 15 -4.07 3.44 -7.22
C LEU A 15 -3.05 2.43 -6.69
N PHE A 16 -2.46 1.68 -7.61
CA PHE A 16 -1.31 0.82 -7.37
C PHE A 16 -0.12 1.37 -8.14
N GLY A 17 0.85 1.92 -7.43
CA GLY A 17 2.05 2.48 -8.04
C GLY A 17 3.26 1.56 -7.86
N TYR A 18 4.24 1.70 -8.73
CA TYR A 18 5.55 1.09 -8.54
C TYR A 18 6.66 2.06 -8.93
N SER A 19 7.85 1.86 -8.39
CA SER A 19 9.03 2.63 -8.76
C SER A 19 9.99 1.81 -9.62
N ILE A 20 10.58 2.44 -10.64
CA ILE A 20 11.72 1.88 -11.38
C ILE A 20 12.98 1.94 -10.49
N GLU A 21 13.12 3.02 -9.72
CA GLU A 21 14.17 3.17 -8.72
C GLU A 21 13.72 2.53 -7.41
N LYS A 22 14.28 1.37 -7.10
CA LYS A 22 13.98 0.61 -5.87
C LYS A 22 15.21 0.55 -4.99
N ASP A 23 14.99 0.54 -3.68
CA ASP A 23 16.03 0.32 -2.69
C ASP A 23 15.58 -0.66 -1.60
N GLU A 24 16.47 -0.99 -0.65
CA GLU A 24 16.16 -1.93 0.42
C GLU A 24 15.22 -1.34 1.50
N LEU A 25 15.13 -0.01 1.56
CA LEU A 25 14.35 0.73 2.54
C LEU A 25 13.02 1.24 1.98
N ALA A 26 12.71 0.95 0.72
CA ALA A 26 11.51 1.44 0.04
C ALA A 26 11.35 2.97 0.08
N SER A 27 12.47 3.73 0.02
CA SER A 27 12.46 5.18 0.25
C SER A 27 11.59 5.95 -0.75
N LYS A 28 11.41 5.42 -1.96
CA LYS A 28 10.53 5.99 -2.99
C LYS A 28 9.03 5.86 -2.67
N SER A 29 8.64 5.04 -1.70
CA SER A 29 7.23 4.86 -1.34
C SER A 29 6.62 6.09 -0.66
N TYR A 30 7.43 6.88 0.04
CA TYR A 30 7.00 8.07 0.79
C TYR A 30 7.65 9.38 0.30
N GLU A 31 8.24 9.36 -0.89
CA GLU A 31 8.82 10.57 -1.50
C GLU A 31 7.70 11.59 -1.81
N PRO A 32 7.79 12.86 -1.34
CA PRO A 32 6.71 13.84 -1.51
C PRO A 32 6.29 14.07 -2.97
N ASN A 33 7.21 13.91 -3.91
CA ASN A 33 6.97 14.00 -5.35
C ASN A 33 7.04 12.64 -6.06
N GLY A 34 6.78 11.57 -5.32
CA GLY A 34 6.71 10.21 -5.85
C GLY A 34 5.58 10.04 -6.88
N LEU A 35 5.58 8.92 -7.57
CA LEU A 35 4.61 8.65 -8.63
C LEU A 35 3.16 8.70 -8.14
N VAL A 36 2.85 8.00 -7.04
CA VAL A 36 1.50 7.94 -6.47
C VAL A 36 1.07 9.30 -5.96
N GLN A 37 1.93 10.01 -5.22
CA GLN A 37 1.66 11.33 -4.66
C GLN A 37 1.34 12.36 -5.77
N ARG A 38 2.07 12.33 -6.88
CA ARG A 38 1.78 13.17 -8.05
C ARG A 38 0.47 12.79 -8.72
N ALA A 39 0.19 11.49 -8.85
CA ALA A 39 -1.06 11.00 -9.44
C ALA A 39 -2.28 11.41 -8.60
N VAL A 40 -2.20 11.27 -7.28
CA VAL A 40 -3.26 11.71 -6.36
C VAL A 40 -3.56 13.20 -6.55
N ARG A 41 -2.51 14.06 -6.50
CA ARG A 41 -2.68 15.52 -6.71
C ARG A 41 -3.34 15.84 -8.05
N ALA A 42 -2.83 15.24 -9.13
CA ALA A 42 -3.37 15.47 -10.47
C ALA A 42 -4.85 15.05 -10.60
N ILE A 43 -5.24 13.93 -9.98
CA ILE A 43 -6.63 13.48 -9.98
C ILE A 43 -7.50 14.45 -9.17
N LYS A 44 -7.06 14.85 -7.97
CA LYS A 44 -7.81 15.79 -7.12
C LYS A 44 -7.93 17.18 -7.71
N GLU A 45 -6.95 17.63 -8.49
CA GLU A 45 -7.02 18.88 -9.25
C GLU A 45 -8.05 18.81 -10.42
N THR A 46 -8.13 17.64 -11.08
CA THR A 46 -8.96 17.48 -12.30
C THR A 46 -10.38 17.01 -11.98
N VAL A 47 -10.53 16.10 -11.00
CA VAL A 47 -11.82 15.51 -10.59
C VAL A 47 -11.89 15.48 -9.06
N PRO A 48 -12.10 16.62 -8.39
CA PRO A 48 -12.00 16.74 -6.92
C PRO A 48 -13.00 15.85 -6.17
N ASP A 49 -14.15 15.53 -6.75
CA ASP A 49 -15.18 14.69 -6.14
C ASP A 49 -14.95 13.18 -6.30
N LEU A 50 -13.97 12.78 -7.12
CA LEU A 50 -13.62 11.36 -7.25
C LEU A 50 -12.90 10.88 -5.98
N CYS A 51 -13.41 9.82 -5.36
CA CYS A 51 -12.75 9.20 -4.22
C CYS A 51 -11.45 8.52 -4.67
N VAL A 52 -10.32 8.92 -4.09
CA VAL A 52 -9.00 8.36 -4.40
C VAL A 52 -8.51 7.52 -3.23
N GLN A 53 -8.38 6.22 -3.47
CA GLN A 53 -7.76 5.26 -2.59
C GLN A 53 -6.36 4.92 -3.09
N THR A 54 -5.42 4.69 -2.19
CA THR A 54 -4.05 4.30 -2.54
C THR A 54 -3.64 3.02 -1.82
N ASP A 55 -3.00 2.11 -2.53
CA ASP A 55 -2.35 0.95 -1.93
C ASP A 55 -1.17 1.37 -1.04
N VAL A 56 -1.01 0.70 0.11
CA VAL A 56 0.12 0.90 1.03
C VAL A 56 0.80 -0.44 1.26
N ALA A 57 1.89 -0.66 0.53
CA ALA A 57 2.74 -1.85 0.61
C ALA A 57 4.13 -1.53 0.06
N LEU A 58 5.17 -2.20 0.53
CA LEU A 58 6.54 -1.84 0.19
C LEU A 58 7.11 -2.63 -1.00
N ASP A 59 6.53 -3.74 -1.39
CA ASP A 59 7.04 -4.61 -2.46
C ASP A 59 7.19 -3.93 -3.84
N PRO A 60 6.38 -2.91 -4.23
CA PRO A 60 6.62 -2.18 -5.47
C PRO A 60 7.84 -1.26 -5.42
N TYR A 61 8.41 -1.02 -4.23
CA TYR A 61 9.51 -0.07 -3.98
C TYR A 61 10.77 -0.73 -3.44
N THR A 62 10.70 -1.99 -3.00
CA THR A 62 11.85 -2.74 -2.48
C THR A 62 12.59 -3.51 -3.57
N THR A 63 13.93 -3.56 -3.48
CA THR A 63 14.77 -4.33 -4.41
C THR A 63 14.54 -5.84 -4.30
N HIS A 64 14.12 -6.32 -3.15
CA HIS A 64 13.88 -7.75 -2.86
C HIS A 64 12.44 -8.21 -3.12
N GLY A 65 11.47 -7.28 -3.32
CA GLY A 65 10.08 -7.60 -3.67
C GLY A 65 9.21 -8.14 -2.52
N HIS A 66 9.62 -7.93 -1.26
CA HIS A 66 8.80 -8.20 -0.08
C HIS A 66 8.01 -6.95 0.35
N ASP A 67 6.84 -7.18 0.96
CA ASP A 67 5.94 -6.12 1.46
C ASP A 67 6.45 -5.44 2.74
N GLY A 68 7.51 -5.97 3.36
CA GLY A 68 8.22 -5.42 4.51
C GLY A 68 9.71 -5.29 4.25
N LEU A 69 10.43 -4.61 5.15
CA LEU A 69 11.88 -4.47 5.12
C LEU A 69 12.55 -5.82 5.47
N VAL A 70 13.73 -6.05 4.91
CA VAL A 70 14.50 -7.27 5.15
C VAL A 70 15.81 -6.91 5.84
N VAL A 71 16.05 -7.51 7.03
CA VAL A 71 17.29 -7.35 7.79
C VAL A 71 17.86 -8.76 8.07
N ASN A 72 19.10 -9.00 7.70
CA ASN A 72 19.78 -10.30 7.84
C ASN A 72 18.98 -11.48 7.24
N GLY A 73 18.24 -11.24 6.16
CA GLY A 73 17.43 -12.27 5.49
C GLY A 73 16.03 -12.51 6.11
N GLU A 74 15.68 -11.80 7.16
CA GLU A 74 14.38 -11.88 7.83
C GLU A 74 13.56 -10.61 7.59
N ILE A 75 12.24 -10.76 7.46
CA ILE A 75 11.31 -9.62 7.35
C ILE A 75 11.09 -9.08 8.74
N VAL A 76 11.41 -7.79 8.94
CA VAL A 76 11.25 -7.09 10.21
C VAL A 76 9.94 -6.34 10.24
N ASN A 77 9.10 -6.62 11.25
CA ASN A 77 7.74 -6.08 11.33
C ASN A 77 7.72 -4.60 11.71
N ASP A 78 8.30 -4.24 12.83
CA ASP A 78 8.10 -2.92 13.43
C ASP A 78 8.71 -1.79 12.58
N GLU A 79 9.90 -2.01 12.06
CA GLU A 79 10.57 -1.08 11.14
C GLU A 79 9.80 -0.94 9.81
N SER A 80 9.18 -2.04 9.34
CA SER A 80 8.30 -1.99 8.18
C SER A 80 7.06 -1.14 8.44
N VAL A 81 6.44 -1.30 9.61
CA VAL A 81 5.27 -0.50 10.01
C VAL A 81 5.60 0.99 10.08
N GLU A 82 6.79 1.36 10.56
CA GLU A 82 7.23 2.76 10.54
C GLU A 82 7.29 3.35 9.12
N VAL A 83 7.80 2.58 8.15
CA VAL A 83 7.86 3.01 6.74
C VAL A 83 6.46 3.08 6.12
N LEU A 84 5.58 2.11 6.42
CA LEU A 84 4.19 2.13 5.98
C LEU A 84 3.42 3.34 6.52
N CYS A 85 3.69 3.76 7.76
CA CYS A 85 3.14 5.01 8.31
C CYS A 85 3.59 6.26 7.52
N LYS A 86 4.88 6.34 7.17
CA LYS A 86 5.42 7.43 6.34
C LYS A 86 4.77 7.45 4.96
N MET A 87 4.59 6.27 4.34
CA MET A 87 3.93 6.12 3.05
C MET A 87 2.47 6.59 3.11
N ALA A 88 1.70 6.12 4.10
CA ALA A 88 0.31 6.51 4.28
C ALA A 88 0.15 8.03 4.52
N LEU A 89 1.03 8.63 5.34
CA LEU A 89 1.06 10.07 5.56
C LEU A 89 1.33 10.84 4.26
N SER A 90 2.32 10.43 3.48
CA SER A 90 2.65 11.10 2.21
C SER A 90 1.50 11.05 1.19
N HIS A 91 0.71 9.95 1.19
CA HIS A 91 -0.49 9.83 0.38
C HIS A 91 -1.61 10.74 0.87
N ALA A 92 -1.83 10.82 2.19
CA ALA A 92 -2.80 11.73 2.80
C ALA A 92 -2.45 13.21 2.51
N GLU A 93 -1.18 13.60 2.64
CA GLU A 93 -0.67 14.93 2.29
C GLU A 93 -0.87 15.26 0.81
N ALA A 94 -0.83 14.26 -0.06
CA ALA A 94 -1.12 14.42 -1.48
C ALA A 94 -2.62 14.58 -1.78
N GLY A 95 -3.52 14.29 -0.82
CA GLY A 95 -4.96 14.41 -0.95
C GLY A 95 -5.73 13.09 -1.15
N ALA A 96 -5.13 11.94 -0.82
CA ALA A 96 -5.84 10.66 -0.84
C ALA A 96 -6.98 10.66 0.19
N ASP A 97 -8.15 10.14 -0.21
CA ASP A 97 -9.31 10.01 0.69
C ASP A 97 -9.21 8.74 1.56
N TRP A 98 -8.55 7.70 1.02
CA TRP A 98 -8.36 6.42 1.70
C TRP A 98 -6.95 5.88 1.48
N VAL A 99 -6.42 5.21 2.49
CA VAL A 99 -5.21 4.39 2.38
C VAL A 99 -5.56 2.92 2.62
N ALA A 100 -4.99 2.01 1.82
CA ALA A 100 -5.34 0.60 1.82
C ALA A 100 -4.12 -0.28 2.12
N PRO A 101 -3.78 -0.49 3.40
CA PRO A 101 -2.62 -1.30 3.77
C PRO A 101 -2.83 -2.77 3.39
N SER A 102 -2.09 -3.22 2.39
CA SER A 102 -2.14 -4.58 1.83
C SER A 102 -0.89 -5.42 2.14
N ASP A 103 0.01 -4.88 2.93
CA ASP A 103 1.32 -5.44 3.27
C ASP A 103 1.26 -6.64 4.24
N MET A 104 0.27 -6.69 5.12
CA MET A 104 0.04 -7.71 6.16
C MET A 104 1.02 -7.67 7.35
N MET A 105 1.72 -6.56 7.58
CA MET A 105 2.53 -6.38 8.80
C MET A 105 1.62 -6.27 10.03
N ASP A 106 2.06 -6.84 11.13
CA ASP A 106 1.26 -6.89 12.37
C ASP A 106 1.17 -5.50 13.03
N GLY A 107 -0.02 -5.12 13.48
CA GLY A 107 -0.28 -3.83 14.13
C GLY A 107 -0.35 -2.59 13.20
N ARG A 108 -0.12 -2.73 11.88
CA ARG A 108 -0.04 -1.63 10.92
C ARG A 108 -1.27 -0.72 10.88
N VAL A 109 -2.48 -1.29 10.98
CA VAL A 109 -3.72 -0.51 10.89
C VAL A 109 -3.82 0.50 12.03
N GLY A 110 -3.54 0.05 13.27
CA GLY A 110 -3.52 0.92 14.44
C GLY A 110 -2.42 1.98 14.37
N ALA A 111 -1.22 1.61 13.92
CA ALA A 111 -0.10 2.52 13.76
C ALA A 111 -0.37 3.59 12.69
N ILE A 112 -0.88 3.21 11.51
CA ILE A 112 -1.27 4.15 10.44
C ILE A 112 -2.38 5.08 10.92
N ARG A 113 -3.42 4.56 11.59
CA ARG A 113 -4.51 5.39 12.15
C ARG A 113 -3.96 6.44 13.11
N ASN A 114 -3.13 6.04 14.06
CA ASN A 114 -2.50 6.97 14.99
C ASN A 114 -1.63 8.02 14.28
N ALA A 115 -0.83 7.61 13.30
CA ALA A 115 0.02 8.54 12.55
C ALA A 115 -0.82 9.59 11.80
N LEU A 116 -1.89 9.16 11.12
CA LEU A 116 -2.80 10.06 10.41
C LEU A 116 -3.50 11.02 11.38
N ASP A 117 -4.00 10.55 12.53
CA ASP A 117 -4.71 11.37 13.52
C ASP A 117 -3.80 12.45 14.12
N VAL A 118 -2.58 12.08 14.51
CA VAL A 118 -1.58 13.02 15.07
C VAL A 118 -1.23 14.14 14.08
N GLN A 119 -1.22 13.85 12.78
CA GLN A 119 -0.92 14.82 11.73
C GLN A 119 -2.17 15.54 11.18
N GLY A 120 -3.35 15.35 11.80
CA GLY A 120 -4.58 16.06 11.44
C GLY A 120 -5.37 15.43 10.28
N PHE A 121 -5.01 14.24 9.82
CA PHE A 121 -5.69 13.49 8.75
C PHE A 121 -6.74 12.51 9.28
N SER A 122 -7.47 12.86 10.34
CA SER A 122 -8.51 11.99 10.92
C SER A 122 -9.65 11.64 9.96
N HIS A 123 -9.86 12.47 8.93
CA HIS A 123 -10.84 12.27 7.88
C HIS A 123 -10.42 11.24 6.82
N VAL A 124 -9.14 10.90 6.72
CA VAL A 124 -8.65 9.90 5.77
C VAL A 124 -9.04 8.51 6.25
N GLY A 125 -9.78 7.76 5.42
CA GLY A 125 -10.20 6.40 5.73
C GLY A 125 -9.08 5.38 5.62
N ILE A 126 -9.27 4.22 6.25
CA ILE A 126 -8.38 3.06 6.09
C ILE A 126 -9.18 1.86 5.60
N LEU A 127 -8.85 1.33 4.44
CA LEU A 127 -9.37 0.06 3.93
C LEU A 127 -8.35 -1.04 4.18
N ALA A 128 -8.46 -1.73 5.32
CA ALA A 128 -7.54 -2.79 5.69
C ALA A 128 -7.80 -4.07 4.88
N TYR A 129 -6.73 -4.66 4.36
CA TYR A 129 -6.77 -6.02 3.83
C TYR A 129 -6.73 -7.00 5.01
N SER A 130 -7.90 -7.47 5.45
CA SER A 130 -8.03 -8.31 6.64
C SER A 130 -7.62 -9.76 6.38
N ALA A 131 -7.90 -10.30 5.20
CA ALA A 131 -7.60 -11.67 4.80
C ALA A 131 -6.92 -11.71 3.43
N LYS A 132 -5.59 -11.63 3.42
CA LYS A 132 -4.78 -11.74 2.20
C LYS A 132 -4.04 -13.08 2.20
N TYR A 133 -4.49 -14.01 1.39
CA TYR A 133 -3.95 -15.36 1.34
C TYR A 133 -2.70 -15.48 0.48
N ALA A 134 -1.79 -16.38 0.85
CA ALA A 134 -0.66 -16.80 0.02
C ALA A 134 -1.19 -17.61 -1.17
N SER A 135 -1.60 -16.94 -2.24
CA SER A 135 -2.29 -17.50 -3.39
C SER A 135 -1.48 -17.41 -4.68
N CYS A 136 -1.61 -18.43 -5.55
CA CYS A 136 -1.05 -18.41 -6.91
C CYS A 136 -1.72 -17.35 -7.81
N PHE A 137 -2.91 -16.87 -7.49
CA PHE A 137 -3.60 -15.80 -8.22
C PHE A 137 -2.85 -14.46 -8.20
N TYR A 138 -1.92 -14.24 -7.27
CA TYR A 138 -1.04 -13.06 -7.28
C TYR A 138 0.06 -13.09 -8.35
N GLY A 139 0.26 -14.20 -9.06
CA GLY A 139 1.29 -14.30 -10.10
C GLY A 139 1.24 -13.18 -11.14
N PRO A 140 0.11 -12.97 -11.85
CA PRO A 140 -0.04 -11.90 -12.84
C PRO A 140 0.12 -10.49 -12.23
N PHE A 141 -0.42 -10.27 -11.04
CA PHE A 141 -0.33 -8.99 -10.34
C PHE A 141 1.11 -8.62 -9.96
N ARG A 142 1.88 -9.60 -9.45
CA ARG A 142 3.30 -9.42 -9.15
C ARG A 142 4.12 -9.05 -10.39
N GLY A 143 3.76 -9.61 -11.55
CA GLY A 143 4.35 -9.25 -12.83
C GLY A 143 4.06 -7.80 -13.22
N ALA A 144 2.82 -7.35 -13.05
CA ALA A 144 2.40 -5.98 -13.36
C ALA A 144 3.12 -4.94 -12.49
N LEU A 145 3.30 -5.20 -11.19
CA LEU A 145 3.99 -4.31 -10.25
C LEU A 145 5.51 -4.53 -10.18
N GLN A 146 6.05 -5.50 -10.93
CA GLN A 146 7.46 -5.90 -10.83
C GLN A 146 7.91 -6.16 -9.39
N SER A 147 7.02 -6.80 -8.59
CA SER A 147 7.16 -6.98 -7.14
C SER A 147 7.30 -8.44 -6.70
N ALA A 148 7.70 -9.33 -7.62
CA ALA A 148 7.97 -10.73 -7.29
C ALA A 148 9.15 -10.83 -6.32
N PRO A 149 9.03 -11.61 -5.20
CA PRO A 149 10.14 -11.84 -4.30
C PRO A 149 11.34 -12.45 -5.02
N LYS A 150 12.54 -11.92 -4.78
CA LYS A 150 13.80 -12.45 -5.34
C LYS A 150 14.35 -13.62 -4.54
N SER A 151 13.92 -13.75 -3.27
CA SER A 151 14.28 -14.85 -2.38
C SER A 151 13.12 -15.16 -1.44
N GLY A 152 12.99 -16.41 -1.00
CA GLY A 152 11.89 -16.83 -0.15
C GLY A 152 10.51 -16.74 -0.82
N ASP A 153 9.50 -16.63 0.00
CA ASP A 153 8.11 -16.40 -0.42
C ASP A 153 7.38 -15.48 0.57
N LYS A 154 6.11 -15.18 0.33
CA LYS A 154 5.31 -14.28 1.18
C LYS A 154 4.50 -15.02 2.28
N LYS A 155 4.74 -16.33 2.51
CA LYS A 155 3.94 -17.14 3.45
C LYS A 155 4.19 -16.81 4.90
N THR A 156 5.26 -16.10 5.23
CA THR A 156 5.56 -15.66 6.61
C THR A 156 4.62 -14.57 7.10
N TYR A 157 3.95 -13.83 6.17
CA TYR A 157 3.03 -12.75 6.51
C TYR A 157 1.72 -12.77 5.72
N GLN A 158 1.60 -13.54 4.63
CA GLN A 158 0.32 -13.80 3.96
C GLN A 158 -0.32 -15.06 4.57
N MET A 159 -1.65 -15.03 4.73
CA MET A 159 -2.41 -16.09 5.40
C MET A 159 -2.37 -17.42 4.65
N ASP A 160 -2.40 -18.51 5.41
CA ASP A 160 -2.61 -19.85 4.87
C ASP A 160 -4.05 -19.98 4.35
N PRO A 161 -4.27 -20.29 3.05
CA PRO A 161 -5.61 -20.45 2.48
C PRO A 161 -6.40 -21.62 3.08
N ALA A 162 -5.74 -22.56 3.78
CA ALA A 162 -6.39 -23.64 4.50
C ALA A 162 -6.84 -23.27 5.92
N ASN A 163 -6.46 -22.10 6.45
CA ASN A 163 -6.76 -21.69 7.81
C ASN A 163 -7.94 -20.70 7.90
N SER A 164 -9.16 -21.22 7.89
CA SER A 164 -10.38 -20.40 7.99
C SER A 164 -10.51 -19.66 9.35
N ARG A 165 -9.91 -20.17 10.42
CA ARG A 165 -9.99 -19.52 11.74
C ARG A 165 -9.20 -18.21 11.79
N GLU A 166 -8.04 -18.16 11.14
CA GLU A 166 -7.25 -16.93 11.03
C GLU A 166 -7.99 -15.88 10.20
N ALA A 167 -8.62 -16.29 9.11
CA ALA A 167 -9.35 -15.40 8.21
C ALA A 167 -10.58 -14.71 8.86
N LEU A 168 -11.16 -15.33 9.90
CA LEU A 168 -12.32 -14.81 10.61
C LEU A 168 -11.97 -13.87 11.79
N ARG A 169 -10.71 -13.72 12.13
CA ARG A 169 -10.22 -12.81 13.19
C ARG A 169 -9.96 -11.41 12.64
#